data_ec994b593f5be5e956e7e1a934ada8c0
#
_entry.id   ec994b593f5be5e956e7e1a934ada8c0
#
_cell.length_a   1.000
_cell.length_b   1.000
_cell.length_c   1.000
_cell.angle_alpha   90.00
_cell.angle_beta   90.00
_cell.angle_gamma   90.00
#
_symmetry.space_group_name_H-M   'P 1'
#
loop_
_entity.id
_entity.type
_entity.pdbx_description
1 polymer ?
#
loop_
_entity_poly.entity_id
_entity_poly.type
_entity_poly.pdbx_seq_one_letter_code
_entity_poly.pdbx_strand_id
1 'polypeptide(L)'
;FTHNGYSYEIEGVAKSTDGDYQMKSPARLAARKLPSTYDPRSSGEITTVKDQASTGACWAFSALACAEQDLIKKGLENPSTEFSVPALVLSSNSGTATGKDDFSSGGNWLFAASALANGQGLCYEDYEPFLESGTGNMIVSENKKSVSEYRLNYVMELSSTTQVKRKIMELGAVSASYFAGNGYMNHNNTAYYDPDASKNTIINHSVTVVGWDDNYSKDNFRYKPANNGAWLVKGSWGADQDNDGFYWVSYDEAEFGQFCCYDFEESCDNTYHYSKMTGYVVNASNDGSVYGANVFTAKADEKLDKAGFMYVGKTGSADYTLSVYTDVSDSDPIGVLETQISGSVS
;
A
#
# COMPACT_ATOMS: atom_id res chain seq x y z
N PHE A 1 14.40 23.73 1.56
CA PHE A 1 15.47 24.06 2.52
C PHE A 1 15.91 22.78 3.21
N THR A 2 17.14 22.37 3.00
CA THR A 2 17.74 21.30 3.78
C THR A 2 18.24 21.88 5.10
N HIS A 3 17.54 21.61 6.18
CA HIS A 3 18.15 21.62 7.49
C HIS A 3 18.08 20.19 8.00
N ASN A 4 19.23 19.50 8.04
CA ASN A 4 19.40 18.13 8.51
C ASN A 4 18.73 17.00 7.71
N GLY A 5 18.59 17.12 6.40
CA GLY A 5 18.50 15.96 5.48
C GLY A 5 17.25 15.09 5.55
N TYR A 6 16.09 15.61 5.91
CA TYR A 6 14.86 14.82 5.95
C TYR A 6 13.73 15.50 5.16
N SER A 7 13.13 14.74 4.27
CA SER A 7 11.91 15.11 3.53
C SER A 7 11.00 13.89 3.37
N TYR A 8 9.72 14.13 3.39
CA TYR A 8 8.68 13.11 3.27
C TYR A 8 7.75 13.46 2.12
N GLU A 9 7.41 12.48 1.33
CA GLU A 9 6.54 12.62 0.16
C GLU A 9 5.54 11.49 0.09
N ILE A 10 4.37 11.78 -0.27
CA ILE A 10 3.40 11.27 -1.23
C ILE A 10 2.03 11.82 -0.89
N GLU A 11 1.50 12.54 -1.70
CA GLU A 11 0.28 12.62 -2.47
C GLU A 11 -0.20 13.99 -2.77
N GLY A 12 -0.53 14.18 -3.99
CA GLY A 12 -1.26 15.27 -4.55
C GLY A 12 -0.91 15.38 -6.02
N VAL A 13 -1.67 14.74 -6.89
CA VAL A 13 -1.45 14.85 -8.33
C VAL A 13 -1.76 16.27 -8.78
N ALA A 14 -0.72 17.03 -9.10
CA ALA A 14 -0.84 18.31 -9.78
C ALA A 14 -0.54 18.12 -11.27
N LYS A 15 -1.49 18.36 -12.13
CA LYS A 15 -1.26 18.50 -13.57
C LYS A 15 -1.01 19.94 -13.99
N SER A 16 -0.11 20.10 -14.96
CA SER A 16 0.28 21.32 -15.64
C SER A 16 -0.92 22.18 -16.10
N THR A 17 -0.70 23.46 -16.14
CA THR A 17 -1.61 24.59 -16.26
C THR A 17 -2.35 24.77 -17.60
N ASP A 18 -2.39 23.80 -18.48
CA ASP A 18 -3.25 23.87 -19.67
C ASP A 18 -4.57 23.12 -19.44
N GLY A 19 -5.52 23.83 -18.88
CA GLY A 19 -6.95 23.52 -18.86
C GLY A 19 -7.39 22.54 -17.77
N ASP A 20 -8.31 23.01 -16.95
CA ASP A 20 -9.29 22.27 -16.14
C ASP A 20 -9.00 20.78 -15.85
N TYR A 21 -7.98 20.49 -15.03
CA TYR A 21 -7.91 19.21 -14.37
C TYR A 21 -8.78 19.28 -13.12
N GLN A 22 -10.04 19.07 -13.32
CA GLN A 22 -10.88 18.57 -12.26
C GLN A 22 -10.38 17.14 -11.97
N MET A 23 -9.88 16.90 -10.73
CA MET A 23 -9.87 15.54 -10.22
C MET A 23 -11.21 14.95 -10.66
N LYS A 24 -11.18 13.88 -11.46
CA LYS A 24 -12.40 13.10 -11.68
C LYS A 24 -12.73 12.54 -10.30
N SER A 25 -13.37 13.39 -9.52
CA SER A 25 -13.89 13.04 -8.22
C SER A 25 -14.56 11.69 -8.36
N PRO A 26 -14.37 10.78 -7.40
CA PRO A 26 -15.09 9.51 -7.36
C PRO A 26 -16.61 9.69 -7.19
N ALA A 27 -17.14 10.84 -7.55
CA ALA A 27 -18.56 11.18 -7.47
C ALA A 27 -19.48 10.18 -8.19
N ARG A 28 -19.00 9.49 -9.24
CA ARG A 28 -19.76 8.41 -9.89
C ARG A 28 -19.84 7.13 -9.06
N LEU A 29 -18.82 6.79 -8.30
CA LEU A 29 -18.84 5.65 -7.39
C LEU A 29 -19.55 5.99 -6.07
N ALA A 30 -19.46 7.25 -5.63
CA ALA A 30 -20.14 7.73 -4.43
C ALA A 30 -21.67 7.56 -4.47
N ALA A 31 -22.28 7.65 -5.64
CA ALA A 31 -23.73 7.52 -5.82
C ALA A 31 -24.19 6.06 -5.98
N ARG A 32 -23.29 5.10 -6.25
CA ARG A 32 -23.68 3.70 -6.45
C ARG A 32 -23.87 3.00 -5.09
N LYS A 33 -25.05 2.40 -4.91
CA LYS A 33 -25.32 1.58 -3.72
C LYS A 33 -24.34 0.39 -3.74
N LEU A 34 -23.61 0.19 -2.64
CA LEU A 34 -22.75 -0.97 -2.49
C LEU A 34 -23.61 -2.25 -2.41
N PRO A 35 -23.19 -3.33 -3.08
CA PRO A 35 -23.85 -4.63 -2.91
C PRO A 35 -23.62 -5.15 -1.49
N SER A 36 -24.52 -6.01 -1.02
CA SER A 36 -24.35 -6.69 0.28
C SER A 36 -23.26 -7.75 0.26
N THR A 37 -22.89 -8.22 -0.93
CA THR A 37 -21.85 -9.26 -1.13
C THR A 37 -21.05 -8.92 -2.36
N TYR A 38 -19.73 -9.06 -2.27
CA TYR A 38 -18.79 -8.94 -3.38
C TYR A 38 -17.70 -10.01 -3.21
N ASP A 39 -17.64 -10.95 -4.18
CA ASP A 39 -16.66 -12.04 -4.19
C ASP A 39 -16.09 -12.16 -5.62
N PRO A 40 -14.88 -11.65 -5.87
CA PRO A 40 -14.29 -11.66 -7.19
C PRO A 40 -13.67 -13.02 -7.60
N ARG A 41 -13.63 -14.02 -6.72
CA ARG A 41 -13.04 -15.34 -7.05
C ARG A 41 -13.71 -16.01 -8.23
N SER A 42 -15.02 -15.78 -8.40
CA SER A 42 -15.79 -16.35 -9.51
C SER A 42 -15.57 -15.63 -10.85
N SER A 43 -15.01 -14.42 -10.86
CA SER A 43 -14.75 -13.67 -12.10
C SER A 43 -13.45 -14.07 -12.80
N GLY A 44 -12.58 -14.80 -12.12
CA GLY A 44 -11.25 -15.15 -12.62
C GLY A 44 -10.28 -13.96 -12.66
N GLU A 45 -10.60 -12.88 -11.96
CA GLU A 45 -9.79 -11.66 -11.91
C GLU A 45 -8.82 -11.63 -10.73
N ILE A 46 -8.74 -12.69 -9.93
CA ILE A 46 -7.84 -12.77 -8.78
C ILE A 46 -6.58 -13.57 -9.11
N THR A 47 -5.42 -13.02 -8.76
CA THR A 47 -4.14 -13.72 -8.83
C THR A 47 -4.05 -14.86 -7.81
N THR A 48 -3.17 -15.82 -8.07
CA THR A 48 -2.92 -16.96 -7.18
C THR A 48 -2.51 -16.52 -5.77
N VAL A 49 -2.81 -17.35 -4.77
CA VAL A 49 -2.33 -17.14 -3.41
C VAL A 49 -0.90 -17.66 -3.32
N LYS A 50 0.04 -16.74 -3.03
CA LYS A 50 1.45 -17.05 -2.84
C LYS A 50 1.72 -17.55 -1.42
N ASP A 51 2.86 -18.23 -1.21
CA ASP A 51 3.31 -18.71 0.10
C ASP A 51 4.51 -17.90 0.58
N GLN A 52 4.36 -17.20 1.71
CA GLN A 52 5.46 -16.48 2.35
C GLN A 52 6.41 -17.38 3.15
N ALA A 53 6.07 -18.67 3.28
CA ALA A 53 6.80 -19.65 4.09
C ALA A 53 7.09 -19.13 5.52
N SER A 54 8.32 -19.23 6.00
CA SER A 54 8.72 -18.80 7.34
C SER A 54 9.17 -17.33 7.43
N THR A 55 9.01 -16.54 6.35
CA THR A 55 9.43 -15.13 6.34
C THR A 55 8.44 -14.21 7.05
N GLY A 56 8.90 -13.04 7.50
CA GLY A 56 8.07 -11.95 8.02
C GLY A 56 7.54 -10.99 6.94
N ALA A 57 7.48 -11.42 5.66
CA ALA A 57 7.21 -10.54 4.52
C ALA A 57 5.70 -10.37 4.19
N CYS A 58 4.78 -10.76 5.08
CA CYS A 58 3.33 -10.66 4.86
C CYS A 58 2.86 -9.29 4.36
N TRP A 59 3.46 -8.20 4.86
CA TRP A 59 3.18 -6.84 4.46
C TRP A 59 3.51 -6.58 2.98
N ALA A 60 4.60 -7.16 2.48
CA ALA A 60 5.01 -7.04 1.07
C ALA A 60 4.11 -7.89 0.17
N PHE A 61 3.76 -9.12 0.58
CA PHE A 61 2.77 -9.95 -0.11
C PHE A 61 1.44 -9.24 -0.25
N SER A 62 0.95 -8.60 0.83
CA SER A 62 -0.31 -7.86 0.82
C SER A 62 -0.26 -6.65 -0.11
N ALA A 63 0.81 -5.84 -0.05
CA ALA A 63 0.95 -4.66 -0.89
C ALA A 63 1.04 -5.02 -2.39
N LEU A 64 1.80 -6.07 -2.74
CA LEU A 64 1.93 -6.51 -4.12
C LEU A 64 0.65 -7.17 -4.64
N ALA A 65 -0.08 -7.92 -3.82
CA ALA A 65 -1.39 -8.41 -4.20
C ALA A 65 -2.38 -7.27 -4.47
N CYS A 66 -2.30 -6.16 -3.72
CA CYS A 66 -3.08 -4.95 -4.04
C CYS A 66 -2.65 -4.34 -5.39
N ALA A 67 -1.35 -4.27 -5.67
CA ALA A 67 -0.84 -3.78 -6.95
C ALA A 67 -1.30 -4.64 -8.13
N GLU A 68 -1.19 -5.97 -8.02
CA GLU A 68 -1.68 -6.92 -9.00
C GLU A 68 -3.17 -6.69 -9.28
N GLN A 69 -3.99 -6.61 -8.23
CA GLN A 69 -5.44 -6.43 -8.38
C GLN A 69 -5.82 -5.08 -8.98
N ASP A 70 -5.13 -3.99 -8.63
CA ASP A 70 -5.38 -2.67 -9.19
C ASP A 70 -5.07 -2.63 -10.69
N LEU A 71 -3.93 -3.17 -11.11
CA LEU A 71 -3.52 -3.21 -12.51
C LEU A 71 -4.42 -4.12 -13.36
N ILE A 72 -4.85 -5.27 -12.82
CA ILE A 72 -5.85 -6.14 -13.47
C ILE A 72 -7.18 -5.39 -13.61
N LYS A 73 -7.64 -4.72 -12.58
CA LYS A 73 -8.90 -3.96 -12.58
C LYS A 73 -8.90 -2.83 -13.62
N LYS A 74 -7.74 -2.26 -13.89
CA LYS A 74 -7.52 -1.24 -14.93
C LYS A 74 -7.33 -1.82 -16.33
N GLY A 75 -7.21 -3.14 -16.47
CA GLY A 75 -6.92 -3.82 -17.73
C GLY A 75 -5.49 -3.61 -18.24
N LEU A 76 -4.60 -3.23 -17.35
CA LEU A 76 -3.17 -3.06 -17.62
C LEU A 76 -2.40 -4.38 -17.46
N GLU A 77 -2.91 -5.27 -16.64
CA GLU A 77 -2.34 -6.58 -16.36
C GLU A 77 -3.41 -7.68 -16.40
N ASN A 78 -2.99 -8.92 -16.24
CA ASN A 78 -3.84 -10.10 -16.28
C ASN A 78 -3.67 -10.97 -15.02
N PRO A 79 -4.57 -11.93 -14.75
CA PRO A 79 -4.55 -12.71 -13.50
C PRO A 79 -3.33 -13.63 -13.31
N SER A 80 -2.47 -13.80 -14.31
CA SER A 80 -1.21 -14.53 -14.18
C SER A 80 -0.02 -13.62 -13.81
N THR A 81 -0.26 -12.32 -13.67
CA THR A 81 0.78 -11.35 -13.27
C THR A 81 1.19 -11.57 -11.83
N GLU A 82 2.47 -11.65 -11.61
CA GLU A 82 3.07 -11.78 -10.29
C GLU A 82 4.22 -10.79 -10.12
N PHE A 83 4.16 -10.01 -9.02
CA PHE A 83 5.25 -9.12 -8.65
C PHE A 83 6.13 -9.72 -7.57
N SER A 84 7.41 -9.35 -7.61
CA SER A 84 8.48 -9.87 -6.79
C SER A 84 8.43 -9.30 -5.36
N VAL A 85 8.20 -10.18 -4.40
CA VAL A 85 8.31 -9.86 -2.98
C VAL A 85 9.74 -9.49 -2.57
N PRO A 86 10.79 -10.23 -3.02
CA PRO A 86 12.17 -9.83 -2.76
C PRO A 86 12.49 -8.41 -3.23
N ALA A 87 12.09 -8.05 -4.45
CA ALA A 87 12.35 -6.72 -4.98
C ALA A 87 11.73 -5.61 -4.11
N LEU A 88 10.50 -5.79 -3.64
CA LEU A 88 9.85 -4.83 -2.74
C LEU A 88 10.54 -4.76 -1.38
N VAL A 89 10.83 -5.89 -0.75
CA VAL A 89 11.49 -5.93 0.56
C VAL A 89 12.86 -5.29 0.51
N LEU A 90 13.66 -5.59 -0.52
CA LEU A 90 15.00 -5.01 -0.70
C LEU A 90 14.98 -3.51 -1.01
N SER A 91 13.94 -3.05 -1.68
CA SER A 91 13.74 -1.62 -2.00
C SER A 91 13.20 -0.84 -0.82
N SER A 92 12.55 -1.52 0.11
CA SER A 92 12.11 -0.93 1.38
C SER A 92 13.30 -0.83 2.34
N ASN A 93 13.28 0.15 3.23
CA ASN A 93 14.27 0.22 4.32
C ASN A 93 13.91 -0.67 5.52
N SER A 94 13.18 -1.75 5.31
CA SER A 94 12.86 -2.72 6.37
C SER A 94 14.11 -3.45 6.87
N GLY A 95 15.16 -3.49 6.07
CA GLY A 95 16.47 -4.00 6.47
C GLY A 95 17.24 -2.99 7.30
N THR A 96 17.48 -3.30 8.50
CA THR A 96 18.30 -2.73 9.55
C THR A 96 19.47 -1.84 9.07
N ALA A 97 19.91 -0.94 9.94
CA ALA A 97 21.19 -0.20 9.87
C ALA A 97 22.44 -1.08 9.64
N THR A 98 22.29 -2.40 9.58
CA THR A 98 23.36 -3.38 9.37
C THR A 98 23.52 -3.86 7.95
N GLY A 99 22.67 -3.44 6.99
CA GLY A 99 22.77 -3.83 5.57
C GLY A 99 22.49 -5.31 5.29
N LYS A 100 21.92 -6.04 6.25
CA LYS A 100 21.40 -7.40 6.04
C LYS A 100 19.90 -7.30 5.83
N ASP A 101 19.45 -7.78 4.69
CA ASP A 101 18.04 -7.92 4.37
C ASP A 101 17.41 -8.94 5.31
N ASP A 102 16.74 -8.44 6.33
CA ASP A 102 16.10 -9.29 7.32
C ASP A 102 14.64 -9.49 6.95
N PHE A 103 14.40 -10.51 6.17
CA PHE A 103 13.04 -10.92 5.77
C PHE A 103 12.26 -11.52 6.94
N SER A 104 12.87 -11.70 8.09
CA SER A 104 12.23 -12.19 9.31
C SER A 104 11.67 -11.07 10.19
N SER A 105 12.15 -9.84 10.03
CA SER A 105 11.82 -8.71 10.92
C SER A 105 10.38 -8.19 10.80
N GLY A 106 9.64 -8.61 9.79
CA GLY A 106 8.34 -8.03 9.49
C GLY A 106 8.43 -6.64 8.88
N GLY A 107 7.28 -5.99 8.76
CA GLY A 107 7.14 -4.64 8.20
C GLY A 107 5.69 -4.18 8.27
N ASN A 108 5.37 -3.13 7.54
CA ASN A 108 4.03 -2.58 7.48
C ASN A 108 3.78 -1.88 6.13
N TRP A 109 2.57 -1.38 5.94
CA TRP A 109 2.15 -0.71 4.72
C TRP A 109 2.98 0.54 4.37
N LEU A 110 3.58 1.24 5.36
CA LEU A 110 4.43 2.41 5.12
C LEU A 110 5.75 2.03 4.47
N PHE A 111 6.32 0.86 4.78
CA PHE A 111 7.52 0.38 4.10
C PHE A 111 7.24 0.08 2.63
N ALA A 112 6.10 -0.57 2.34
CA ALA A 112 5.67 -0.80 0.97
C ALA A 112 5.43 0.52 0.22
N ALA A 113 4.65 1.42 0.82
CA ALA A 113 4.35 2.73 0.26
C ALA A 113 5.62 3.51 -0.08
N SER A 114 6.59 3.53 0.84
CA SER A 114 7.86 4.24 0.65
C SER A 114 8.67 3.70 -0.53
N ALA A 115 8.82 2.37 -0.62
CA ALA A 115 9.55 1.75 -1.72
C ALA A 115 8.86 1.97 -3.07
N LEU A 116 7.54 1.78 -3.12
CA LEU A 116 6.74 1.92 -4.33
C LEU A 116 6.67 3.38 -4.82
N ALA A 117 6.60 4.33 -3.90
CA ALA A 117 6.62 5.75 -4.22
C ALA A 117 7.94 6.21 -4.85
N ASN A 118 9.03 5.57 -4.47
CA ASN A 118 10.34 5.81 -5.05
C ASN A 118 10.49 5.21 -6.47
N GLY A 119 9.43 4.65 -7.04
CA GLY A 119 9.49 3.94 -8.33
C GLY A 119 10.30 2.65 -8.26
N GLN A 120 10.48 2.10 -7.07
CA GLN A 120 11.20 0.87 -6.82
C GLN A 120 10.27 -0.19 -6.23
N GLY A 121 10.70 -1.44 -6.26
CA GLY A 121 9.99 -2.53 -5.59
C GLY A 121 8.82 -3.14 -6.36
N LEU A 122 8.32 -2.52 -7.42
CA LEU A 122 7.35 -3.15 -8.32
C LEU A 122 8.11 -3.75 -9.51
N CYS A 123 8.48 -5.00 -9.37
CA CYS A 123 9.25 -5.79 -10.33
C CYS A 123 8.54 -7.12 -10.54
N TYR A 124 8.50 -7.64 -11.76
CA TYR A 124 7.91 -8.95 -12.01
C TYR A 124 8.69 -10.07 -11.30
N GLU A 125 7.97 -11.10 -10.86
CA GLU A 125 8.52 -12.25 -10.13
C GLU A 125 9.64 -12.96 -10.90
N ASP A 126 9.54 -13.05 -12.24
CA ASP A 126 10.54 -13.70 -13.11
C ASP A 126 11.92 -13.04 -13.05
N TYR A 127 12.00 -11.76 -12.68
CA TYR A 127 13.28 -11.04 -12.57
C TYR A 127 13.96 -11.22 -11.21
N GLU A 128 13.18 -11.39 -10.16
CA GLU A 128 13.67 -11.60 -8.80
C GLU A 128 12.73 -12.56 -8.07
N PRO A 129 12.85 -13.88 -8.32
CA PRO A 129 11.94 -14.88 -7.77
C PRO A 129 11.99 -15.00 -6.25
N PHE A 130 10.85 -15.31 -5.64
CA PHE A 130 10.77 -15.64 -4.24
C PHE A 130 11.31 -17.05 -3.98
N LEU A 131 12.53 -17.11 -3.46
CA LEU A 131 13.22 -18.37 -3.11
C LEU A 131 13.55 -18.35 -1.60
N GLU A 132 12.75 -19.04 -0.81
CA GLU A 132 12.93 -19.14 0.64
C GLU A 132 14.04 -20.13 0.98
N SER A 133 14.95 -19.74 1.87
CA SER A 133 16.14 -20.57 2.23
C SER A 133 15.88 -21.65 3.29
N GLY A 134 14.63 -21.74 3.79
CA GLY A 134 14.28 -22.61 4.92
C GLY A 134 14.68 -22.06 6.31
N THR A 135 15.25 -20.86 6.36
CA THR A 135 15.67 -20.18 7.59
C THR A 135 14.95 -18.86 7.86
N GLY A 136 13.87 -18.59 7.14
CA GLY A 136 13.16 -17.31 7.18
C GLY A 136 13.81 -16.20 6.36
N ASN A 137 14.88 -16.51 5.63
CA ASN A 137 15.56 -15.58 4.73
C ASN A 137 15.27 -15.97 3.29
N MET A 138 15.31 -14.99 2.38
CA MET A 138 15.22 -15.22 0.95
C MET A 138 16.61 -15.33 0.32
N ILE A 139 16.69 -16.08 -0.76
CA ILE A 139 17.83 -16.09 -1.65
C ILE A 139 17.60 -14.98 -2.67
N VAL A 140 18.49 -14.01 -2.70
CA VAL A 140 18.39 -12.83 -3.57
C VAL A 140 19.33 -12.99 -4.75
N SER A 141 18.85 -12.72 -5.95
CA SER A 141 19.70 -12.73 -7.14
C SER A 141 20.55 -11.46 -7.20
N GLU A 142 21.75 -11.57 -7.78
CA GLU A 142 22.64 -10.40 -7.98
C GLU A 142 22.20 -9.52 -9.17
N ASN A 143 21.23 -9.95 -9.96
CA ASN A 143 20.81 -9.29 -11.20
C ASN A 143 19.63 -8.34 -10.99
N LYS A 144 19.81 -7.33 -10.15
CA LYS A 144 18.79 -6.31 -9.89
C LYS A 144 18.55 -5.42 -11.10
N LYS A 145 17.58 -5.74 -11.94
CA LYS A 145 16.96 -4.78 -12.85
C LYS A 145 15.49 -4.63 -12.45
N SER A 146 15.21 -3.76 -11.51
CA SER A 146 13.85 -3.27 -11.32
C SER A 146 13.54 -2.28 -12.46
N VAL A 147 13.00 -2.78 -13.54
CA VAL A 147 12.32 -1.93 -14.52
C VAL A 147 10.85 -2.04 -14.17
N SER A 148 10.34 -1.07 -13.44
CA SER A 148 8.92 -1.00 -13.20
C SER A 148 8.25 -0.27 -14.37
N GLU A 149 7.34 -0.95 -15.06
CA GLU A 149 6.48 -0.35 -16.07
C GLU A 149 5.37 0.50 -15.44
N TYR A 150 5.21 0.38 -14.13
CA TYR A 150 4.20 1.06 -13.35
C TYR A 150 4.81 1.82 -12.18
N ARG A 151 4.14 2.86 -11.76
CA ARG A 151 4.47 3.65 -10.56
C ARG A 151 3.27 3.77 -9.65
N LEU A 152 3.53 3.97 -8.37
CA LEU A 152 2.50 4.33 -7.41
C LEU A 152 1.95 5.72 -7.75
N ASN A 153 0.63 5.81 -7.99
CA ASN A 153 -0.07 7.06 -8.17
C ASN A 153 -0.44 7.65 -6.81
N TYR A 154 -1.04 6.83 -5.93
CA TYR A 154 -1.24 7.18 -4.52
C TYR A 154 -1.36 5.94 -3.63
N VAL A 155 -1.17 6.17 -2.35
CA VAL A 155 -1.50 5.25 -1.25
C VAL A 155 -2.35 6.01 -0.23
N MET A 156 -3.38 5.35 0.33
CA MET A 156 -4.27 6.00 1.28
C MET A 156 -4.73 5.02 2.36
N GLU A 157 -4.68 5.47 3.62
CA GLU A 157 -5.30 4.77 4.74
C GLU A 157 -6.81 5.00 4.73
N LEU A 158 -7.59 3.97 5.01
CA LEU A 158 -9.04 3.97 4.94
C LEU A 158 -9.64 3.86 6.34
N SER A 159 -10.54 4.78 6.69
CA SER A 159 -11.07 4.93 8.05
C SER A 159 -12.47 4.34 8.24
N SER A 160 -13.13 3.86 7.18
CA SER A 160 -14.48 3.33 7.29
C SER A 160 -14.73 2.12 6.38
N THR A 161 -15.59 1.21 6.85
CA THR A 161 -16.07 0.06 6.07
C THR A 161 -16.59 0.45 4.67
N THR A 162 -17.26 1.60 4.57
CA THR A 162 -17.77 2.09 3.28
C THR A 162 -16.64 2.48 2.34
N GLN A 163 -15.59 3.14 2.83
CA GLN A 163 -14.40 3.47 2.03
C GLN A 163 -13.68 2.20 1.58
N VAL A 164 -13.47 1.24 2.49
CA VAL A 164 -12.85 -0.06 2.18
C VAL A 164 -13.59 -0.76 1.06
N LYS A 165 -14.92 -0.94 1.18
CA LYS A 165 -15.73 -1.59 0.15
C LYS A 165 -15.68 -0.87 -1.21
N ARG A 166 -15.68 0.47 -1.20
CA ARG A 166 -15.56 1.26 -2.42
C ARG A 166 -14.20 1.07 -3.09
N LYS A 167 -13.12 1.08 -2.31
CA LYS A 167 -11.77 0.89 -2.83
C LYS A 167 -11.54 -0.53 -3.35
N ILE A 168 -12.09 -1.54 -2.72
CA ILE A 168 -12.10 -2.91 -3.27
C ILE A 168 -12.80 -2.95 -4.64
N MET A 169 -13.96 -2.29 -4.79
CA MET A 169 -14.64 -2.25 -6.09
C MET A 169 -13.90 -1.43 -7.15
N GLU A 170 -13.17 -0.40 -6.74
CA GLU A 170 -12.41 0.51 -7.61
C GLU A 170 -11.06 -0.09 -8.02
N LEU A 171 -10.29 -0.57 -7.06
CA LEU A 171 -8.90 -0.99 -7.20
C LEU A 171 -8.70 -2.52 -7.10
N GLY A 172 -9.78 -3.28 -6.84
CA GLY A 172 -9.75 -4.73 -6.73
C GLY A 172 -9.41 -5.26 -5.35
N ALA A 173 -8.57 -4.58 -4.58
CA ALA A 173 -8.16 -5.03 -3.24
C ALA A 173 -7.71 -3.88 -2.33
N VAL A 174 -7.64 -4.15 -1.03
CA VAL A 174 -6.99 -3.30 -0.02
C VAL A 174 -6.16 -4.16 0.92
N SER A 175 -5.05 -3.62 1.43
CA SER A 175 -4.27 -4.24 2.50
C SER A 175 -4.96 -4.03 3.85
N ALA A 176 -4.84 -4.99 4.75
CA ALA A 176 -5.27 -4.87 6.14
C ALA A 176 -4.26 -5.57 7.06
N SER A 177 -4.31 -5.25 8.34
CA SER A 177 -3.45 -5.87 9.34
C SER A 177 -4.25 -6.28 10.56
N TYR A 178 -3.83 -7.35 11.24
CA TYR A 178 -4.49 -7.86 12.45
C TYR A 178 -3.55 -8.74 13.28
N PHE A 179 -4.03 -9.21 14.42
CA PHE A 179 -3.37 -10.26 15.18
C PHE A 179 -3.81 -11.63 14.66
N ALA A 180 -2.92 -12.37 14.01
CA ALA A 180 -3.18 -13.73 13.54
C ALA A 180 -2.75 -14.73 14.62
N GLY A 181 -3.70 -15.22 15.40
CA GLY A 181 -3.47 -16.23 16.45
C GLY A 181 -3.96 -17.61 16.01
N ASN A 182 -3.14 -18.65 16.26
CA ASN A 182 -3.41 -20.03 15.82
C ASN A 182 -4.68 -20.68 16.43
N GLY A 183 -5.30 -20.07 17.41
CA GLY A 183 -6.44 -20.63 18.13
C GLY A 183 -7.82 -20.18 17.64
N TYR A 184 -7.89 -19.24 16.71
CA TYR A 184 -9.09 -18.50 16.40
C TYR A 184 -9.73 -18.83 15.04
N MET A 185 -9.01 -19.56 14.19
CA MET A 185 -9.58 -20.15 12.98
C MET A 185 -10.60 -21.23 13.32
N ASN A 186 -11.63 -21.37 12.49
CA ASN A 186 -12.54 -22.52 12.56
C ASN A 186 -11.85 -23.81 12.11
N HIS A 187 -12.53 -24.96 12.25
CA HIS A 187 -11.94 -26.27 11.98
C HIS A 187 -11.49 -26.49 10.53
N ASN A 188 -12.08 -25.74 9.59
CA ASN A 188 -11.80 -25.85 8.17
C ASN A 188 -10.87 -24.74 7.67
N ASN A 189 -10.27 -23.96 8.57
CA ASN A 189 -9.42 -22.81 8.26
C ASN A 189 -10.04 -21.77 7.32
N THR A 190 -11.38 -21.65 7.34
CA THR A 190 -12.12 -20.79 6.42
C THR A 190 -12.67 -19.53 7.05
N ALA A 191 -12.64 -19.40 8.38
CA ALA A 191 -13.18 -18.24 9.08
C ALA A 191 -12.42 -17.95 10.38
N TYR A 192 -12.05 -16.68 10.56
CA TYR A 192 -11.27 -16.17 11.67
C TYR A 192 -12.06 -15.16 12.51
N TYR A 193 -12.05 -15.34 13.82
CA TYR A 193 -12.51 -14.37 14.80
C TYR A 193 -11.87 -14.63 16.17
N ASP A 194 -11.22 -13.60 16.73
CA ASP A 194 -10.67 -13.59 18.09
C ASP A 194 -11.60 -12.83 19.04
N PRO A 195 -12.31 -13.51 19.97
CA PRO A 195 -13.19 -12.83 20.91
C PRO A 195 -12.43 -11.99 21.94
N ASP A 196 -11.13 -12.19 22.07
CA ASP A 196 -10.24 -11.51 23.01
C ASP A 196 -9.33 -10.47 22.31
N ALA A 197 -9.53 -10.19 21.03
CA ALA A 197 -8.68 -9.31 20.21
C ALA A 197 -8.42 -7.95 20.90
N SER A 198 -9.44 -7.35 21.53
CA SER A 198 -9.28 -6.07 22.25
C SER A 198 -8.29 -6.12 23.43
N LYS A 199 -7.84 -7.30 23.85
CA LYS A 199 -6.82 -7.51 24.88
C LYS A 199 -5.41 -7.69 24.29
N ASN A 200 -5.33 -7.99 23.00
CA ASN A 200 -4.10 -8.19 22.26
C ASN A 200 -3.77 -6.89 21.53
N THR A 201 -2.70 -6.23 21.92
CA THR A 201 -2.30 -4.94 21.30
C THR A 201 -1.23 -5.12 20.22
N ILE A 202 -0.89 -6.36 19.86
CA ILE A 202 0.21 -6.68 18.94
C ILE A 202 -0.38 -7.16 17.62
N ILE A 203 -0.36 -6.30 16.63
CA ILE A 203 -0.58 -6.67 15.22
C ILE A 203 0.65 -7.41 14.73
N ASN A 204 0.47 -8.60 14.16
CA ASN A 204 1.57 -9.47 13.73
C ASN A 204 1.44 -9.98 12.30
N HIS A 205 0.34 -9.67 11.59
CA HIS A 205 0.10 -10.18 10.24
C HIS A 205 -0.61 -9.15 9.36
N SER A 206 -0.21 -9.11 8.09
CA SER A 206 -0.84 -8.30 7.05
C SER A 206 -1.41 -9.21 5.96
N VAL A 207 -2.58 -8.84 5.45
CA VAL A 207 -3.34 -9.62 4.48
C VAL A 207 -4.01 -8.72 3.44
N THR A 208 -4.54 -9.33 2.39
CA THR A 208 -5.23 -8.62 1.31
C THR A 208 -6.73 -8.88 1.37
N VAL A 209 -7.52 -7.82 1.57
CA VAL A 209 -8.99 -7.90 1.52
C VAL A 209 -9.45 -7.69 0.08
N VAL A 210 -10.13 -8.69 -0.46
CA VAL A 210 -10.57 -8.71 -1.87
C VAL A 210 -12.09 -8.67 -2.03
N GLY A 211 -12.83 -8.84 -0.93
CA GLY A 211 -14.29 -8.87 -0.99
C GLY A 211 -14.94 -8.83 0.39
N TRP A 212 -16.23 -9.05 0.41
CA TRP A 212 -17.03 -9.10 1.64
C TRP A 212 -18.38 -9.79 1.44
N ASP A 213 -18.98 -10.22 2.55
CA ASP A 213 -20.39 -10.62 2.62
C ASP A 213 -21.01 -10.09 3.92
N ASP A 214 -21.97 -9.14 3.80
CA ASP A 214 -22.67 -8.55 4.92
C ASP A 214 -23.59 -9.57 5.64
N ASN A 215 -23.88 -10.69 5.00
CA ASN A 215 -24.73 -11.76 5.52
C ASN A 215 -23.94 -13.00 5.93
N TYR A 216 -22.61 -12.98 5.84
CA TYR A 216 -21.80 -14.13 6.25
C TYR A 216 -22.16 -14.55 7.66
N SER A 217 -22.59 -15.82 7.82
CA SER A 217 -23.15 -16.27 9.08
C SER A 217 -22.10 -16.31 10.20
N LYS A 218 -22.41 -15.67 11.31
CA LYS A 218 -21.62 -15.76 12.53
C LYS A 218 -21.47 -17.17 13.09
N ASP A 219 -22.32 -18.10 12.66
CA ASP A 219 -22.24 -19.50 13.07
C ASP A 219 -21.12 -20.28 12.35
N ASN A 220 -20.49 -19.69 11.33
CA ASN A 220 -19.34 -20.27 10.61
C ASN A 220 -18.02 -20.12 11.37
N PHE A 221 -17.97 -19.24 12.37
CA PHE A 221 -16.74 -19.00 13.15
C PHE A 221 -16.59 -19.99 14.30
N ARG A 222 -15.34 -20.26 14.70
CA ARG A 222 -15.03 -21.09 15.86
C ARG A 222 -15.61 -20.50 17.15
N TYR A 223 -15.40 -19.21 17.34
CA TYR A 223 -16.01 -18.40 18.39
C TYR A 223 -17.04 -17.50 17.72
N LYS A 224 -18.23 -17.48 18.26
CA LYS A 224 -19.36 -16.80 17.63
C LYS A 224 -19.29 -15.30 17.83
N PRO A 225 -19.13 -14.47 16.75
CA PRO A 225 -19.23 -13.02 16.84
C PRO A 225 -20.64 -12.56 17.24
N ALA A 226 -20.79 -11.29 17.58
CA ALA A 226 -22.10 -10.70 17.92
C ALA A 226 -22.98 -10.58 16.66
N ASN A 227 -22.39 -10.20 15.52
CA ASN A 227 -23.09 -9.89 14.29
C ASN A 227 -22.68 -10.83 13.13
N ASN A 228 -23.54 -10.89 12.11
CA ASN A 228 -23.18 -11.44 10.81
C ASN A 228 -22.30 -10.44 10.05
N GLY A 229 -21.61 -10.93 9.03
CA GLY A 229 -20.79 -10.15 8.11
C GLY A 229 -19.32 -10.43 8.28
N ALA A 230 -18.63 -10.51 7.13
CA ALA A 230 -17.21 -10.78 7.09
C ALA A 230 -16.52 -10.18 5.87
N TRP A 231 -15.23 -9.95 6.00
CA TRP A 231 -14.30 -9.65 4.92
C TRP A 231 -13.80 -10.94 4.29
N LEU A 232 -13.74 -10.98 2.96
CA LEU A 232 -13.04 -12.04 2.23
C LEU A 232 -11.57 -11.65 2.09
N VAL A 233 -10.71 -12.48 2.64
CA VAL A 233 -9.27 -12.27 2.72
C VAL A 233 -8.53 -13.25 1.82
N LYS A 234 -7.59 -12.74 1.04
CA LYS A 234 -6.53 -13.48 0.36
C LYS A 234 -5.34 -13.53 1.30
N GLY A 235 -4.95 -14.73 1.73
CA GLY A 235 -3.80 -14.97 2.57
C GLY A 235 -2.47 -14.95 1.81
N SER A 236 -1.39 -15.34 2.51
CA SER A 236 -0.04 -15.51 1.96
C SER A 236 0.62 -16.79 2.48
N TRP A 237 -0.17 -17.86 2.67
CA TRP A 237 0.29 -19.17 3.14
C TRP A 237 0.05 -20.28 2.13
N GLY A 238 0.06 -19.93 0.84
CA GLY A 238 -0.14 -20.86 -0.27
C GLY A 238 -1.59 -21.19 -0.55
N ALA A 239 -1.81 -21.72 -1.76
CA ALA A 239 -3.12 -22.17 -2.23
C ALA A 239 -3.45 -23.62 -1.82
N ASP A 240 -2.49 -24.38 -1.30
CA ASP A 240 -2.67 -25.77 -0.86
C ASP A 240 -3.42 -25.88 0.48
N GLN A 241 -3.74 -24.74 1.07
CA GLN A 241 -4.57 -24.65 2.26
C GLN A 241 -6.05 -24.85 1.89
N ASP A 242 -6.86 -25.22 2.87
CA ASP A 242 -8.31 -25.27 2.70
C ASP A 242 -8.81 -23.95 2.09
N ASN A 243 -9.73 -24.06 1.12
CA ASN A 243 -10.33 -22.90 0.46
C ASN A 243 -9.37 -22.05 -0.41
N ASP A 244 -8.39 -22.70 -1.07
CA ASP A 244 -7.43 -22.07 -2.00
C ASP A 244 -6.66 -20.87 -1.40
N GLY A 245 -6.42 -20.88 -0.08
CA GLY A 245 -5.73 -19.83 0.63
C GLY A 245 -6.56 -18.58 0.94
N PHE A 246 -7.88 -18.63 0.72
CA PHE A 246 -8.83 -17.58 1.10
C PHE A 246 -9.57 -17.94 2.39
N TYR A 247 -9.91 -16.94 3.18
CA TYR A 247 -10.72 -17.11 4.39
C TYR A 247 -11.50 -15.84 4.72
N TRP A 248 -12.45 -15.97 5.64
CA TRP A 248 -13.32 -14.89 6.07
C TRP A 248 -12.88 -14.36 7.43
N VAL A 249 -12.80 -13.05 7.58
CA VAL A 249 -12.54 -12.38 8.87
C VAL A 249 -13.78 -11.62 9.28
N SER A 250 -14.28 -11.89 10.49
CA SER A 250 -15.48 -11.24 11.01
C SER A 250 -15.36 -9.71 11.01
N TYR A 251 -16.45 -9.01 10.72
CA TYR A 251 -16.52 -7.55 10.94
C TYR A 251 -16.37 -7.17 12.41
N ASP A 252 -16.68 -8.09 13.32
CA ASP A 252 -16.53 -7.90 14.76
C ASP A 252 -15.09 -8.17 15.25
N GLU A 253 -14.15 -8.51 14.37
CA GLU A 253 -12.73 -8.64 14.73
C GLU A 253 -12.13 -7.26 15.08
N ALA A 254 -11.88 -7.05 16.38
CA ALA A 254 -11.56 -5.72 16.90
C ALA A 254 -10.20 -5.18 16.43
N GLU A 255 -9.23 -6.06 16.16
CA GLU A 255 -7.88 -5.71 15.72
C GLU A 255 -7.71 -5.80 14.20
N PHE A 256 -8.77 -6.09 13.45
CA PHE A 256 -8.72 -6.10 11.99
C PHE A 256 -8.90 -4.69 11.45
N GLY A 257 -7.80 -4.09 11.01
CA GLY A 257 -7.78 -2.68 10.63
C GLY A 257 -6.55 -2.28 9.84
N GLN A 258 -6.13 -1.02 9.99
CA GLN A 258 -5.04 -0.42 9.22
C GLN A 258 -5.24 -0.64 7.70
N PHE A 259 -6.48 -0.47 7.25
CA PHE A 259 -6.80 -0.64 5.84
C PHE A 259 -6.08 0.39 5.00
N CYS A 260 -5.38 -0.07 3.97
CA CYS A 260 -4.62 0.77 3.07
C CYS A 260 -4.85 0.36 1.62
N CYS A 261 -5.15 1.31 0.75
CA CYS A 261 -5.27 1.07 -0.68
C CYS A 261 -4.08 1.65 -1.43
N TYR A 262 -3.73 1.02 -2.56
CA TYR A 262 -2.67 1.43 -3.47
C TYR A 262 -3.26 1.59 -4.86
N ASP A 263 -2.99 2.69 -5.51
CA ASP A 263 -3.38 2.98 -6.87
C ASP A 263 -2.13 3.15 -7.74
N PHE A 264 -2.07 2.46 -8.86
CA PHE A 264 -0.92 2.45 -9.75
C PHE A 264 -1.29 3.01 -11.13
N GLU A 265 -0.29 3.50 -11.83
CA GLU A 265 -0.41 3.96 -13.22
C GLU A 265 0.86 3.61 -14.00
N GLU A 266 0.81 3.76 -15.32
CA GLU A 266 1.99 3.59 -16.17
C GLU A 266 3.12 4.54 -15.73
N SER A 267 4.34 4.04 -15.77
CA SER A 267 5.53 4.78 -15.33
C SER A 267 5.84 5.94 -16.28
N CYS A 268 6.56 6.93 -15.79
CA CYS A 268 7.13 8.01 -16.57
C CYS A 268 8.62 7.76 -16.81
N ASP A 269 9.25 8.54 -17.71
CA ASP A 269 10.65 8.38 -18.11
C ASP A 269 11.61 8.51 -16.92
N ASN A 270 11.35 9.45 -16.01
CA ASN A 270 12.18 9.69 -14.85
C ASN A 270 11.36 9.98 -13.59
N THR A 271 11.79 9.40 -12.49
CA THR A 271 11.29 9.70 -11.14
C THR A 271 12.45 10.22 -10.31
N TYR A 272 12.22 11.35 -9.61
CA TYR A 272 13.20 11.99 -8.74
C TYR A 272 12.71 11.94 -7.30
N HIS A 273 13.53 11.42 -6.41
CA HIS A 273 13.23 11.32 -4.98
C HIS A 273 14.53 11.22 -4.17
N TYR A 274 14.47 11.67 -2.93
CA TYR A 274 15.57 11.49 -1.97
C TYR A 274 15.15 10.66 -0.74
N SER A 275 13.87 10.36 -0.64
CA SER A 275 13.33 9.75 0.58
C SER A 275 13.62 8.26 0.62
N LYS A 276 14.38 7.87 1.63
CA LYS A 276 14.25 6.57 2.23
C LYS A 276 13.52 6.80 3.55
N MET A 277 12.36 6.21 3.72
CA MET A 277 11.59 6.40 4.94
C MET A 277 12.38 5.89 6.15
N THR A 278 12.68 6.80 7.08
CA THR A 278 13.51 6.49 8.25
C THR A 278 12.68 6.30 9.53
N GLY A 279 11.35 6.29 9.42
CA GLY A 279 10.45 6.15 10.57
C GLY A 279 10.34 7.40 11.46
N TYR A 280 10.83 8.56 11.00
CA TYR A 280 10.71 9.81 11.74
C TYR A 280 9.52 10.63 11.23
N VAL A 281 8.76 11.17 12.16
CA VAL A 281 7.72 12.16 11.90
C VAL A 281 8.30 13.53 12.23
N VAL A 282 8.23 14.46 11.28
CA VAL A 282 8.58 15.86 11.54
C VAL A 282 7.41 16.51 12.26
N ASN A 283 7.62 16.98 13.48
CA ASN A 283 6.61 17.73 14.20
C ASN A 283 6.47 19.13 13.58
N ALA A 284 5.22 19.60 13.55
CA ALA A 284 4.92 20.97 13.15
C ALA A 284 5.69 22.00 13.99
N SER A 285 5.95 23.15 13.40
CA SER A 285 6.42 24.32 14.12
C SER A 285 5.39 24.78 15.17
N ASN A 286 5.74 25.74 16.01
CA ASN A 286 4.85 26.26 17.06
C ASN A 286 3.55 26.88 16.53
N ASP A 287 3.50 27.26 15.25
CA ASP A 287 2.31 27.78 14.56
C ASP A 287 1.51 26.68 13.84
N GLY A 288 1.94 25.41 13.94
CA GLY A 288 1.29 24.28 13.29
C GLY A 288 1.66 24.07 11.82
N SER A 289 2.58 24.88 11.26
CA SER A 289 3.03 24.74 9.87
C SER A 289 4.29 23.88 9.76
N VAL A 290 4.41 23.13 8.68
CA VAL A 290 5.61 22.36 8.32
C VAL A 290 6.03 22.75 6.91
N TYR A 291 7.31 22.99 6.72
CA TYR A 291 7.91 23.27 5.42
C TYR A 291 8.93 22.20 5.09
N GLY A 292 8.87 21.70 3.87
CA GLY A 292 9.84 20.76 3.31
C GLY A 292 10.20 21.17 1.88
N ALA A 293 11.43 20.93 1.47
CA ALA A 293 11.86 21.17 0.11
C ALA A 293 12.86 20.11 -0.33
N ASN A 294 12.80 19.76 -1.62
CA ASN A 294 13.80 18.94 -2.30
C ASN A 294 14.28 19.66 -3.54
N VAL A 295 15.56 19.50 -3.87
CA VAL A 295 16.15 20.02 -5.08
C VAL A 295 16.61 18.86 -5.95
N PHE A 296 16.16 18.85 -7.19
CA PHE A 296 16.50 17.82 -8.17
C PHE A 296 17.18 18.47 -9.39
N THR A 297 18.09 17.72 -10.00
CA THR A 297 18.66 18.10 -11.29
C THR A 297 18.05 17.21 -12.35
N ALA A 298 17.35 17.79 -13.31
CA ALA A 298 16.81 17.08 -14.47
C ALA A 298 17.94 16.42 -15.26
N LYS A 299 17.71 15.22 -15.78
CA LYS A 299 18.69 14.45 -16.55
C LYS A 299 18.82 14.95 -18.00
N ALA A 300 17.79 15.64 -18.47
CA ALA A 300 17.67 16.22 -19.82
C ALA A 300 16.66 17.37 -19.79
N ASP A 301 16.26 17.88 -20.95
CA ASP A 301 15.10 18.74 -21.08
C ASP A 301 13.85 17.89 -20.85
N GLU A 302 13.20 18.09 -19.69
CA GLU A 302 12.09 17.28 -19.21
C GLU A 302 10.89 18.16 -18.86
N LYS A 303 9.72 17.56 -18.97
CA LYS A 303 8.49 18.17 -18.46
C LYS A 303 8.16 17.56 -17.11
N LEU A 304 7.97 18.38 -16.08
CA LEU A 304 7.41 17.92 -14.82
C LEU A 304 5.94 17.55 -15.04
N ASP A 305 5.64 16.26 -14.92
CA ASP A 305 4.27 15.75 -15.07
C ASP A 305 3.53 15.74 -13.74
N LYS A 306 4.21 15.28 -12.67
CA LYS A 306 3.62 15.16 -11.33
C LYS A 306 4.64 15.51 -10.25
N ALA A 307 4.14 16.04 -9.15
CA ALA A 307 4.87 16.14 -7.90
C ALA A 307 3.98 15.63 -6.75
N GLY A 308 4.57 14.97 -5.76
CA GLY A 308 3.83 14.37 -4.66
C GLY A 308 4.53 14.53 -3.32
N PHE A 309 3.77 14.36 -2.24
CA PHE A 309 4.26 14.34 -0.86
C PHE A 309 3.42 13.37 -0.03
N MET A 310 3.98 12.90 1.08
CA MET A 310 3.24 12.10 2.05
C MET A 310 2.80 12.96 3.22
N TYR A 311 1.53 12.89 3.58
CA TYR A 311 0.98 13.43 4.80
C TYR A 311 0.62 12.29 5.76
N VAL A 312 1.12 12.37 6.99
CA VAL A 312 0.78 11.45 8.07
C VAL A 312 0.24 12.27 9.23
N GLY A 313 -1.08 12.35 9.33
CA GLY A 313 -1.78 13.06 10.40
C GLY A 313 -2.50 12.11 11.35
N LYS A 314 -2.53 12.43 12.64
CA LYS A 314 -3.26 11.61 13.62
C LYS A 314 -4.78 11.81 13.56
N THR A 315 -5.24 12.99 13.21
CA THR A 315 -6.67 13.34 13.11
C THR A 315 -6.84 14.63 12.31
N GLY A 316 -7.91 14.70 11.51
CA GLY A 316 -8.33 15.91 10.81
C GLY A 316 -7.67 16.13 9.46
N SER A 317 -8.03 17.22 8.82
CA SER A 317 -7.47 17.67 7.55
C SER A 317 -6.30 18.65 7.77
N ALA A 318 -5.37 18.65 6.84
CA ALA A 318 -4.34 19.67 6.75
C ALA A 318 -4.41 20.36 5.39
N ASP A 319 -4.26 21.69 5.40
CA ASP A 319 -4.10 22.45 4.17
C ASP A 319 -2.64 22.41 3.74
N TYR A 320 -2.41 22.30 2.44
CA TYR A 320 -1.07 22.29 1.88
C TYR A 320 -0.93 23.29 0.74
N THR A 321 0.31 23.70 0.51
CA THR A 321 0.73 24.43 -0.67
C THR A 321 1.98 23.76 -1.23
N LEU A 322 1.90 23.25 -2.44
CA LEU A 322 3.02 22.70 -3.22
C LEU A 322 3.49 23.76 -4.20
N SER A 323 4.77 24.11 -4.15
CA SER A 323 5.40 25.10 -5.02
C SER A 323 6.57 24.49 -5.78
N VAL A 324 6.68 24.76 -7.06
CA VAL A 324 7.79 24.34 -7.92
C VAL A 324 8.61 25.56 -8.28
N TYR A 325 9.91 25.45 -8.07
CA TYR A 325 10.89 26.49 -8.40
C TYR A 325 11.92 25.93 -9.37
N THR A 326 12.42 26.81 -10.27
CA THR A 326 13.54 26.54 -11.17
C THR A 326 14.72 27.46 -10.85
N ASP A 327 15.84 27.27 -11.54
CA ASP A 327 17.06 28.09 -11.40
C ASP A 327 17.61 28.16 -9.96
N VAL A 328 17.36 27.12 -9.17
CA VAL A 328 17.89 26.99 -7.81
C VAL A 328 19.40 26.78 -7.87
N SER A 329 20.15 27.58 -7.11
CA SER A 329 21.61 27.52 -7.03
C SER A 329 22.11 27.77 -5.61
N ASP A 330 23.42 27.57 -5.37
CA ASP A 330 24.02 27.86 -4.08
C ASP A 330 23.94 29.36 -3.72
N SER A 331 23.91 30.25 -4.74
CA SER A 331 23.78 31.69 -4.58
C SER A 331 22.33 32.18 -4.50
N ASP A 332 21.39 31.41 -5.02
CA ASP A 332 19.96 31.65 -4.93
C ASP A 332 19.24 30.32 -4.60
N PRO A 333 19.11 29.96 -3.33
CA PRO A 333 18.53 28.69 -2.91
C PRO A 333 17.01 28.60 -3.06
N ILE A 334 16.35 29.69 -3.46
CA ILE A 334 14.89 29.70 -3.71
C ILE A 334 14.61 29.57 -5.22
N GLY A 335 15.39 30.27 -6.06
CA GLY A 335 15.17 30.28 -7.49
C GLY A 335 13.89 31.02 -7.92
N VAL A 336 13.38 30.67 -9.09
CA VAL A 336 12.19 31.27 -9.71
C VAL A 336 10.97 30.39 -9.48
N LEU A 337 9.90 30.97 -8.93
CA LEU A 337 8.62 30.27 -8.76
C LEU A 337 7.96 30.06 -10.13
N GLU A 338 7.79 28.80 -10.53
CA GLU A 338 7.13 28.41 -11.78
C GLU A 338 5.64 28.15 -11.60
N THR A 339 5.29 27.44 -10.55
CA THR A 339 3.89 27.11 -10.27
C THR A 339 3.65 26.84 -8.80
N GLN A 340 2.39 27.00 -8.40
CA GLN A 340 1.96 26.75 -7.03
C GLN A 340 0.54 26.19 -7.02
N ILE A 341 0.32 25.16 -6.21
CA ILE A 341 -1.00 24.52 -6.03
C ILE A 341 -1.27 24.41 -4.53
N SER A 342 -2.49 24.72 -4.14
CA SER A 342 -2.95 24.56 -2.75
C SER A 342 -4.15 23.63 -2.71
N GLY A 343 -4.27 22.91 -1.61
CA GLY A 343 -5.37 22.00 -1.36
C GLY A 343 -5.44 21.57 0.09
N SER A 344 -6.27 20.56 0.35
CA SER A 344 -6.41 19.96 1.68
C SER A 344 -6.31 18.44 1.56
N VAL A 345 -5.66 17.82 2.54
CA VAL A 345 -5.59 16.36 2.73
C VAL A 345 -6.28 15.98 4.03
N SER A 346 -6.93 14.82 4.09
CA SER A 346 -7.69 14.36 5.27
C SER A 346 -7.60 12.86 5.45
#